data_5c6581493b8e8df7d1be61c5237e7d37
#
_entry.id   5c6581493b8e8df7d1be61c5237e7d37
#
_cell.length_a   1.000
_cell.length_b   1.000
_cell.length_c   1.000
_cell.angle_alpha   90.00
_cell.angle_beta   90.00
_cell.angle_gamma   90.00
#
_symmetry.space_group_name_H-M   'P 1'
#
loop_
_entity.id
_entity.type
_entity.pdbx_description
1 polymer ?
#
loop_
_entity_poly.entity_id
_entity_poly.type
_entity_poly.pdbx_seq_one_letter_code
_entity_poly.pdbx_strand_id
1 'polypeptide(L)'
;MAFYRTREGAVTAADSFTALDSLYGQSTTASIQVPAGSSQIVGVIATISTDSATNGAATFACQLSGDGLSNGQETLTIGSQGVDGTPASNGMTNMPMSLDVAIPCVGSNQVSVAVAMDVDVGTAQASVTLVFA
;
A
#
# COMPACT_ATOMS: atom_id res chain seq x y z
N MET A 1 -2.61 -22.59 -4.14
CA MET A 1 -1.50 -22.11 -3.28
C MET A 1 -1.46 -20.60 -3.35
N ALA A 2 -1.28 -19.92 -2.23
CA ALA A 2 -1.20 -18.47 -2.18
C ALA A 2 0.25 -18.01 -2.16
N PHE A 3 0.54 -16.91 -2.84
CA PHE A 3 1.84 -16.27 -2.85
C PHE A 3 1.71 -14.85 -2.31
N TYR A 4 2.65 -14.45 -1.46
CA TYR A 4 2.67 -13.15 -0.79
C TYR A 4 3.83 -12.33 -1.34
N ARG A 5 3.56 -11.09 -1.75
CA ARG A 5 4.58 -10.16 -2.24
C ARG A 5 4.36 -8.79 -1.62
N THR A 6 5.41 -8.23 -1.09
CA THR A 6 5.36 -6.99 -0.29
C THR A 6 6.18 -5.89 -0.94
N ARG A 7 5.67 -4.65 -0.83
CA ARG A 7 6.43 -3.42 -1.11
C ARG A 7 6.18 -2.42 0.00
N GLU A 8 7.18 -1.60 0.26
CA GLU A 8 7.20 -0.61 1.32
C GLU A 8 7.63 0.74 0.79
N GLY A 9 7.27 1.80 1.48
CA GLY A 9 7.71 3.15 1.12
C GLY A 9 7.10 4.22 2.00
N ALA A 10 7.59 5.44 1.83
CA ALA A 10 7.13 6.61 2.56
C ALA A 10 6.13 7.40 1.72
N VAL A 11 5.05 7.85 2.35
CA VAL A 11 4.04 8.73 1.76
C VAL A 11 4.17 10.07 2.47
N THR A 12 4.52 11.11 1.73
CA THR A 12 4.88 12.41 2.32
C THR A 12 3.99 13.56 1.88
N ALA A 13 3.10 13.35 0.92
CA ALA A 13 2.24 14.41 0.39
C ALA A 13 0.80 13.92 0.26
N ALA A 14 -0.15 14.84 0.49
CA ALA A 14 -1.56 14.55 0.30
C ALA A 14 -1.93 14.52 -1.19
N ASP A 15 -2.98 13.78 -1.51
CA ASP A 15 -3.63 13.72 -2.83
C ASP A 15 -2.69 13.29 -3.98
N SER A 16 -1.65 12.53 -3.65
CA SER A 16 -0.68 12.07 -4.65
C SER A 16 -0.27 10.64 -4.33
N PHE A 17 -0.42 9.74 -5.29
CA PHE A 17 0.04 8.38 -5.14
C PHE A 17 1.57 8.32 -5.21
N THR A 18 2.17 7.73 -4.19
CA THR A 18 3.61 7.50 -4.11
C THR A 18 3.88 6.02 -4.31
N ALA A 19 4.72 5.70 -5.28
CA ALA A 19 5.12 4.32 -5.54
C ALA A 19 5.88 3.73 -4.35
N LEU A 20 5.54 2.52 -3.96
CA LEU A 20 6.24 1.79 -2.91
C LEU A 20 7.38 1.00 -3.57
N ASP A 21 8.59 1.47 -3.43
CA ASP A 21 9.76 0.97 -4.16
C ASP A 21 10.86 0.41 -3.29
N SER A 22 10.55 0.06 -2.05
CA SER A 22 11.52 -0.56 -1.15
C SER A 22 11.00 -1.87 -0.56
N LEU A 23 11.93 -2.67 -0.06
CA LEU A 23 11.67 -3.92 0.62
C LEU A 23 12.80 -4.18 1.61
N TYR A 24 12.46 -4.43 2.88
CA TYR A 24 13.43 -4.61 3.97
C TYR A 24 14.42 -3.44 4.09
N GLY A 25 13.93 -2.21 3.87
CA GLY A 25 14.78 -1.02 3.93
C GLY A 25 15.72 -0.85 2.74
N GLN A 26 15.64 -1.70 1.75
CA GLN A 26 16.48 -1.66 0.54
C GLN A 26 15.66 -1.12 -0.63
N SER A 27 16.29 -0.30 -1.47
CA SER A 27 15.65 0.16 -2.70
C SER A 27 15.41 -1.01 -3.64
N THR A 28 14.23 -1.06 -4.22
CA THR A 28 13.85 -2.03 -5.24
C THR A 28 12.95 -1.34 -6.27
N THR A 29 12.33 -2.10 -7.16
CA THR A 29 11.32 -1.55 -8.07
C THR A 29 9.96 -1.56 -7.42
N ALA A 30 9.10 -0.61 -7.78
CA ALA A 30 7.70 -0.62 -7.34
C ALA A 30 6.93 -1.80 -7.93
N SER A 31 7.42 -2.38 -9.00
CA SER A 31 6.78 -3.50 -9.69
C SER A 31 6.95 -4.80 -8.93
N ILE A 32 5.87 -5.57 -8.89
CA ILE A 32 5.83 -6.93 -8.37
C ILE A 32 5.49 -7.84 -9.55
N GLN A 33 6.29 -8.87 -9.77
CA GLN A 33 5.92 -9.87 -10.77
C GLN A 33 4.81 -10.76 -10.23
N VAL A 34 3.72 -10.86 -10.98
CA VAL A 34 2.64 -11.79 -10.67
C VAL A 34 3.19 -13.21 -10.81
N PRO A 35 3.04 -14.07 -9.80
CA PRO A 35 3.54 -15.44 -9.92
C PRO A 35 2.93 -16.17 -11.10
N ALA A 36 3.74 -16.96 -11.78
CA ALA A 36 3.27 -17.77 -12.91
C ALA A 36 2.16 -18.71 -12.44
N GLY A 37 1.08 -18.77 -13.17
CA GLY A 37 -0.09 -19.58 -12.81
C GLY A 37 -1.10 -18.88 -11.90
N SER A 38 -0.78 -17.74 -11.34
CA SER A 38 -1.75 -16.94 -10.60
C SER A 38 -2.68 -16.20 -11.56
N SER A 39 -3.96 -16.15 -11.23
CA SER A 39 -4.99 -15.48 -12.02
C SER A 39 -5.77 -14.42 -11.26
N GLN A 40 -5.58 -14.33 -9.95
CA GLN A 40 -6.26 -13.35 -9.11
C GLN A 40 -5.36 -12.85 -7.99
N ILE A 41 -5.54 -11.58 -7.64
CA ILE A 41 -5.16 -11.05 -6.34
C ILE A 41 -6.37 -11.27 -5.43
N VAL A 42 -6.19 -12.04 -4.37
CA VAL A 42 -7.28 -12.42 -3.46
C VAL A 42 -7.23 -11.68 -2.13
N GLY A 43 -6.14 -11.01 -1.85
CA GLY A 43 -6.00 -10.24 -0.62
C GLY A 43 -5.01 -9.10 -0.77
N VAL A 44 -5.27 -8.03 -0.01
CA VAL A 44 -4.36 -6.90 0.16
C VAL A 44 -4.21 -6.67 1.65
N ILE A 45 -3.00 -6.78 2.15
CA ILE A 45 -2.67 -6.55 3.56
C ILE A 45 -1.81 -5.31 3.62
N ALA A 46 -2.28 -4.30 4.33
CA ALA A 46 -1.58 -3.02 4.43
C ALA A 46 -1.32 -2.67 5.88
N THR A 47 -0.18 -2.07 6.14
CA THR A 47 0.16 -1.48 7.43
C THR A 47 0.62 -0.06 7.19
N ILE A 48 0.00 0.88 7.88
CA ILE A 48 0.37 2.29 7.84
C ILE A 48 0.88 2.68 9.21
N SER A 49 2.06 3.28 9.24
CA SER A 49 2.70 3.77 10.45
C SER A 49 3.00 5.25 10.25
N THR A 50 2.50 6.10 11.13
CA THR A 50 2.73 7.55 11.02
C THR A 50 3.61 8.04 12.15
N ASP A 51 4.48 8.99 11.82
CA ASP A 51 5.34 9.71 12.77
C ASP A 51 5.16 11.19 12.47
N SER A 52 4.09 11.75 12.99
CA SER A 52 3.68 13.10 12.65
C SER A 52 3.53 13.95 13.91
N ALA A 53 3.97 15.19 13.82
CA ALA A 53 3.69 16.22 14.83
C ALA A 53 2.37 16.96 14.55
N THR A 54 1.58 16.50 13.59
CA THR A 54 0.33 17.15 13.19
C THR A 54 -0.85 16.28 13.61
N ASN A 55 -1.78 16.88 14.38
CA ASN A 55 -3.06 16.21 14.66
C ASN A 55 -3.92 16.18 13.40
N GLY A 56 -4.60 15.06 13.19
CA GLY A 56 -5.50 14.96 12.07
C GLY A 56 -5.97 13.53 11.83
N ALA A 57 -6.72 13.35 10.77
CA ALA A 57 -7.13 12.05 10.30
C ALA A 57 -6.97 12.02 8.78
N ALA A 58 -6.47 10.92 8.28
CA ALA A 58 -6.32 10.71 6.84
C ALA A 58 -6.96 9.39 6.43
N THR A 59 -7.51 9.36 5.24
CA THR A 59 -7.90 8.14 4.57
C THR A 59 -6.80 7.75 3.59
N PHE A 60 -6.39 6.50 3.66
CA PHE A 60 -5.33 5.96 2.82
C PHE A 60 -5.92 5.10 1.71
N ALA A 61 -5.38 5.24 0.53
CA ALA A 61 -5.77 4.44 -0.63
C ALA A 61 -4.55 3.78 -1.25
N CYS A 62 -4.75 2.59 -1.78
CA CYS A 62 -3.74 1.85 -2.52
C CYS A 62 -4.15 1.79 -3.98
N GLN A 63 -3.23 2.12 -4.87
CA GLN A 63 -3.44 1.99 -6.31
C GLN A 63 -2.54 0.88 -6.84
N LEU A 64 -3.15 -0.08 -7.51
CA LEU A 64 -2.47 -1.12 -8.24
C LEU A 64 -2.56 -0.81 -9.73
N SER A 65 -1.47 -0.95 -10.45
CA SER A 65 -1.45 -0.65 -11.89
C SER A 65 -0.45 -1.52 -12.61
N GLY A 66 -0.62 -1.62 -13.93
CA GLY A 66 0.31 -2.32 -14.80
C GLY A 66 -0.35 -3.42 -15.61
N ASP A 67 0.44 -4.05 -16.46
CA ASP A 67 -0.02 -5.12 -17.36
C ASP A 67 -0.26 -6.44 -16.64
N GLY A 68 0.15 -6.54 -15.37
CA GLY A 68 -0.21 -7.67 -14.50
C GLY A 68 -1.66 -7.65 -14.02
N LEU A 69 -2.39 -6.54 -14.22
CA LEU A 69 -3.82 -6.47 -13.93
C LEU A 69 -4.62 -6.57 -15.22
N SER A 70 -5.60 -7.45 -15.26
CA SER A 70 -6.48 -7.60 -16.44
C SER A 70 -7.21 -6.30 -16.77
N ASN A 71 -7.57 -5.51 -15.75
CA ASN A 71 -8.24 -4.22 -15.92
C ASN A 71 -7.28 -3.02 -16.01
N GLY A 72 -5.98 -3.26 -15.90
CA GLY A 72 -4.94 -2.23 -16.00
C GLY A 72 -4.72 -1.42 -14.74
N GLN A 73 -5.75 -1.11 -13.98
CA GLN A 73 -5.66 -0.30 -12.77
C GLN A 73 -6.81 -0.59 -11.83
N GLU A 74 -6.50 -0.64 -10.53
CA GLU A 74 -7.48 -0.75 -9.45
C GLU A 74 -7.08 0.20 -8.32
N THR A 75 -8.05 0.86 -7.71
CA THR A 75 -7.84 1.71 -6.54
C THR A 75 -8.68 1.20 -5.39
N LEU A 76 -8.05 0.98 -4.26
CA LEU A 76 -8.67 0.42 -3.06
C LEU A 76 -8.51 1.39 -1.90
N THR A 77 -9.57 1.64 -1.16
CA THR A 77 -9.47 2.34 0.12
C THR A 77 -8.93 1.37 1.15
N ILE A 78 -7.77 1.69 1.72
CA ILE A 78 -7.17 0.88 2.78
C ILE A 78 -7.90 1.14 4.09
N GLY A 79 -8.13 2.40 4.43
CA GLY A 79 -8.82 2.79 5.64
C GLY A 79 -8.45 4.19 6.12
N SER A 80 -9.04 4.58 7.22
CA SER A 80 -8.81 5.90 7.83
C SER A 80 -8.07 5.75 9.14
N GLN A 81 -7.15 6.66 9.40
CA GLN A 81 -6.35 6.68 10.60
C GLN A 81 -6.31 8.08 11.19
N GLY A 82 -6.64 8.17 12.49
CA GLY A 82 -6.41 9.38 13.26
C GLY A 82 -4.96 9.44 13.75
N VAL A 83 -4.36 10.60 13.68
CA VAL A 83 -3.00 10.84 14.15
C VAL A 83 -3.04 11.86 15.28
N ASP A 84 -2.46 11.51 16.43
CA ASP A 84 -2.27 12.40 17.53
C ASP A 84 -0.84 12.92 17.49
N GLY A 85 -0.69 14.18 17.09
CA GLY A 85 0.59 14.85 16.96
C GLY A 85 1.09 15.49 18.24
N THR A 86 0.56 15.13 19.41
CA THR A 86 1.11 15.64 20.66
C THR A 86 2.55 15.15 20.86
N PRO A 87 3.45 15.98 21.39
CA PRO A 87 4.84 15.57 21.58
C PRO A 87 5.02 14.33 22.44
N ALA A 88 4.09 14.06 23.33
CA ALA A 88 4.17 12.91 24.24
C ALA A 88 3.94 11.57 23.53
N SER A 89 3.16 11.56 22.46
CA SER A 89 2.84 10.34 21.72
C SER A 89 3.71 10.18 20.48
N ASN A 90 4.38 11.22 20.03
CA ASN A 90 5.14 11.26 18.77
C ASN A 90 4.33 10.90 17.51
N GLY A 91 3.03 10.80 17.61
CA GLY A 91 2.18 10.48 16.49
C GLY A 91 2.36 9.07 15.92
N MET A 92 3.15 8.21 16.52
CA MET A 92 3.38 6.85 16.04
C MET A 92 2.12 6.01 16.20
N THR A 93 1.57 5.60 15.08
CA THR A 93 0.38 4.76 15.04
C THR A 93 0.55 3.69 13.96
N ASN A 94 0.25 2.46 14.30
CA ASN A 94 0.22 1.35 13.37
C ASN A 94 -1.21 0.94 13.11
N MET A 95 -1.56 0.79 11.85
CA MET A 95 -2.90 0.38 11.45
C MET A 95 -2.80 -0.79 10.46
N PRO A 96 -2.77 -2.02 10.96
CA PRO A 96 -2.81 -3.19 10.07
C PRO A 96 -4.22 -3.37 9.54
N MET A 97 -4.33 -3.65 8.25
CA MET A 97 -5.60 -3.88 7.57
C MET A 97 -5.48 -5.00 6.57
N SER A 98 -6.54 -5.75 6.45
CA SER A 98 -6.62 -6.86 5.52
C SER A 98 -7.91 -6.74 4.73
N LEU A 99 -7.80 -6.73 3.41
CA LEU A 99 -8.93 -6.66 2.48
C LEU A 99 -9.00 -7.96 1.69
N ASP A 100 -10.17 -8.57 1.68
CA ASP A 100 -10.46 -9.65 0.76
C ASP A 100 -10.90 -9.05 -0.58
N VAL A 101 -10.24 -9.43 -1.64
CA VAL A 101 -10.51 -8.90 -2.98
C VAL A 101 -10.55 -10.04 -4.00
N ALA A 102 -11.02 -9.73 -5.20
CA ALA A 102 -11.00 -10.66 -6.33
C ALA A 102 -10.62 -9.84 -7.56
N ILE A 103 -9.33 -9.52 -7.69
CA ILE A 103 -8.82 -8.69 -8.78
C ILE A 103 -8.16 -9.59 -9.81
N PRO A 104 -8.69 -9.66 -11.05
CA PRO A 104 -8.08 -10.48 -12.09
C PRO A 104 -6.66 -10.01 -12.41
N CYS A 105 -5.73 -10.94 -12.47
CA CYS A 105 -4.35 -10.65 -12.81
C CYS A 105 -3.80 -11.64 -13.83
N VAL A 106 -2.65 -11.28 -14.41
CA VAL A 106 -2.01 -12.03 -15.48
C VAL A 106 -0.66 -12.52 -14.98
N GLY A 107 -0.49 -13.82 -14.89
CA GLY A 107 0.74 -14.44 -14.44
C GLY A 107 1.94 -14.00 -15.28
N SER A 108 3.08 -13.82 -14.62
CA SER A 108 4.37 -13.40 -15.17
C SER A 108 4.45 -11.92 -15.60
N ASN A 109 3.35 -11.17 -15.58
CA ASN A 109 3.34 -9.74 -15.84
C ASN A 109 3.54 -8.95 -14.55
N GLN A 110 3.58 -7.62 -14.62
CA GLN A 110 3.99 -6.75 -13.52
C GLN A 110 2.83 -5.94 -12.96
N VAL A 111 2.80 -5.82 -11.64
CA VAL A 111 1.86 -4.95 -10.90
C VAL A 111 2.67 -3.98 -10.06
N SER A 112 2.42 -2.69 -10.22
CA SER A 112 3.00 -1.64 -9.39
C SER A 112 2.05 -1.26 -8.28
N VAL A 113 2.60 -0.92 -7.12
CA VAL A 113 1.85 -0.57 -5.92
C VAL A 113 2.19 0.86 -5.53
N ALA A 114 1.18 1.68 -5.30
CA ALA A 114 1.33 3.04 -4.81
C ALA A 114 0.30 3.34 -3.72
N VAL A 115 0.62 4.24 -2.82
CA VAL A 115 -0.27 4.64 -1.72
C VAL A 115 -0.39 6.15 -1.69
N ALA A 116 -1.60 6.62 -1.39
CA ALA A 116 -1.90 8.03 -1.18
C ALA A 116 -2.65 8.24 0.13
N MET A 117 -2.54 9.43 0.67
CA MET A 117 -3.38 9.92 1.76
C MET A 117 -4.17 11.13 1.28
N ASP A 118 -5.38 11.34 1.80
CA ASP A 118 -6.23 12.47 1.39
C ASP A 118 -5.92 13.76 2.15
N VAL A 119 -5.29 13.64 3.31
CA VAL A 119 -4.88 14.77 4.14
C VAL A 119 -3.43 14.56 4.55
N ASP A 120 -2.64 15.62 4.49
CA ASP A 120 -1.25 15.56 4.93
C ASP A 120 -1.18 15.50 6.47
N VAL A 121 -0.83 14.33 6.96
CA VAL A 121 -0.61 14.09 8.40
C VAL A 121 0.88 13.88 8.72
N GLY A 122 1.75 14.36 7.86
CA GLY A 122 3.19 14.17 7.95
C GLY A 122 3.64 12.95 7.16
N THR A 123 4.80 12.41 7.49
CA THR A 123 5.32 11.24 6.81
C THR A 123 4.64 9.98 7.32
N ALA A 124 4.09 9.18 6.40
CA ALA A 124 3.55 7.87 6.69
C ALA A 124 4.45 6.81 6.06
N GLN A 125 4.74 5.75 6.79
CA GLN A 125 5.41 4.57 6.26
C GLN A 125 4.34 3.54 5.91
N ALA A 126 4.32 3.12 4.67
CA ALA A 126 3.35 2.16 4.18
C ALA A 126 4.02 0.84 3.81
N SER A 127 3.36 -0.25 4.14
CA SER A 127 3.72 -1.60 3.71
C SER A 127 2.48 -2.24 3.14
N VAL A 128 2.55 -2.72 1.91
CA VAL A 128 1.44 -3.38 1.24
C VAL A 128 1.89 -4.74 0.76
N THR A 129 1.14 -5.75 1.15
CA THR A 129 1.34 -7.13 0.71
C THR A 129 0.17 -7.55 -0.18
N LEU A 130 0.48 -7.99 -1.37
CA LEU A 130 -0.51 -8.59 -2.28
C LEU A 130 -0.49 -10.10 -2.11
N VAL A 131 -1.67 -10.69 -2.05
CA VAL A 131 -1.84 -12.15 -1.95
C VAL A 131 -2.38 -12.63 -3.29
N PHE A 132 -1.60 -13.44 -3.97
CA PHE A 132 -1.95 -13.99 -5.29
C PHE A 132 -2.40 -15.45 -5.18
N ALA A 133 -3.35 -15.80 -5.99
CA ALA A 133 -3.81 -17.19 -6.10
C ALA A 133 -4.06 -17.62 -7.54
#